data_28447033425393e457acab584625080f
#
_entry.id   28447033425393e457acab584625080f
#
_cell.length_a   1.000
_cell.length_b   1.000
_cell.length_c   1.000
_cell.angle_alpha   90.00
_cell.angle_beta   90.00
_cell.angle_gamma   90.00
#
_symmetry.space_group_name_H-M   'P 1'
#
loop_
_entity.id
_entity.type
_entity.pdbx_description
1 polymer ?
#
loop_
_entity_poly.entity_id
_entity_poly.type
_entity_poly.pdbx_seq_one_letter_code
_entity_poly.pdbx_strand_id
1 'polypeptide(L)'
;MTSSNLFTLTEMQQRIACIRGKMESLNLGAVIACDAANVRYTTGFKGEPRSLLILPDTLILFTSFRTISWAREQTKLLEEEVELSTTSSPSKLIKKRLPTPPLKIAIDQNVSAANLVHWQKKLAPHEVEPHSIIETIRQTKSPAEISIIQQSQKINETILNAVLPQIKPDLTERGIQGLILAEMAKREEVEGCSFPPIVANGPNCWEIHHLPDQSVSRYGDLLLLDHGVFYQGYASDMTRMVCLGNSSGRMREIHQVVNLARQTAIDAARPGITNHDLDRVARNIIEASGLGKTFTHGLGHSIGLQTHDPGVNLSQNAPEIPLAPGMTLTIEPGIYLEKKFGIRVEDTIFITTDGSKNLTSQSTEIIEI
;
A
#
# COMPACT_ATOMS: atom_id res chain seq x y z
N MET A 1 -18.78 18.92 2.21
CA MET A 1 -17.88 19.64 1.30
C MET A 1 -17.56 18.70 0.14
N THR A 2 -17.75 19.15 -1.09
CA THR A 2 -17.51 18.35 -2.29
C THR A 2 -16.05 17.97 -2.36
N SER A 3 -15.73 16.68 -2.23
CA SER A 3 -14.39 16.16 -2.49
C SER A 3 -14.05 16.52 -3.94
N SER A 4 -13.22 17.54 -4.16
CA SER A 4 -12.63 17.78 -5.46
C SER A 4 -11.92 16.49 -5.88
N ASN A 5 -12.40 15.87 -6.96
CA ASN A 5 -11.68 14.75 -7.56
C ASN A 5 -10.27 15.26 -7.90
N LEU A 6 -9.23 14.74 -7.24
CA LEU A 6 -7.84 15.10 -7.53
C LEU A 6 -7.39 14.62 -8.92
N PHE A 7 -8.09 13.63 -9.46
CA PHE A 7 -7.85 13.15 -10.81
C PHE A 7 -8.70 13.92 -11.81
N THR A 8 -8.08 14.35 -12.89
CA THR A 8 -8.78 14.94 -14.02
C THR A 8 -9.49 13.86 -14.84
N LEU A 9 -10.52 14.24 -15.60
CA LEU A 9 -11.15 13.34 -16.56
C LEU A 9 -10.10 12.72 -17.51
N THR A 10 -9.17 13.54 -18.00
CA THR A 10 -8.09 13.09 -18.89
C THR A 10 -7.25 11.99 -18.26
N GLU A 11 -6.89 12.11 -16.98
CA GLU A 11 -6.10 11.08 -16.31
C GLU A 11 -6.88 9.78 -16.12
N MET A 12 -8.15 9.87 -15.75
CA MET A 12 -9.00 8.68 -15.63
C MET A 12 -9.18 7.99 -17.00
N GLN A 13 -9.37 8.76 -18.06
CA GLN A 13 -9.45 8.24 -19.43
C GLN A 13 -8.14 7.60 -19.88
N GLN A 14 -6.98 8.16 -19.51
CA GLN A 14 -5.68 7.56 -19.80
C GLN A 14 -5.51 6.20 -19.10
N ARG A 15 -5.94 6.06 -17.84
CA ARG A 15 -5.93 4.76 -17.13
C ARG A 15 -6.76 3.72 -17.88
N ILE A 16 -7.98 4.08 -18.27
CA ILE A 16 -8.87 3.20 -19.03
C ILE A 16 -8.25 2.84 -20.39
N ALA A 17 -7.67 3.81 -21.10
CA ALA A 17 -6.98 3.57 -22.36
C ALA A 17 -5.78 2.62 -22.21
N CYS A 18 -4.99 2.76 -21.15
CA CYS A 18 -3.89 1.82 -20.84
C CYS A 18 -4.40 0.40 -20.61
N ILE A 19 -5.52 0.24 -19.87
CA ILE A 19 -6.13 -1.07 -19.64
C ILE A 19 -6.60 -1.68 -20.97
N ARG A 20 -7.32 -0.91 -21.80
CA ARG A 20 -7.79 -1.33 -23.12
C ARG A 20 -6.65 -1.68 -24.07
N GLY A 21 -5.57 -0.91 -24.07
CA GLY A 21 -4.36 -1.23 -24.85
C GLY A 21 -3.70 -2.55 -24.44
N LYS A 22 -3.69 -2.87 -23.13
CA LYS A 22 -3.25 -4.18 -22.65
C LYS A 22 -4.20 -5.29 -23.07
N MET A 23 -5.52 -5.06 -23.01
CA MET A 23 -6.52 -6.02 -23.52
C MET A 23 -6.26 -6.36 -24.98
N GLU A 24 -6.06 -5.34 -25.82
CA GLU A 24 -5.78 -5.52 -27.24
C GLU A 24 -4.48 -6.31 -27.46
N SER A 25 -3.40 -5.93 -26.80
CA SER A 25 -2.10 -6.60 -26.93
C SER A 25 -2.11 -8.07 -26.51
N LEU A 26 -3.01 -8.45 -25.60
CA LEU A 26 -3.21 -9.82 -25.11
C LEU A 26 -4.36 -10.56 -25.81
N ASN A 27 -5.00 -9.91 -26.80
CA ASN A 27 -6.19 -10.45 -27.48
C ASN A 27 -7.33 -10.85 -26.53
N LEU A 28 -7.60 -9.99 -25.55
CA LEU A 28 -8.67 -10.18 -24.57
C LEU A 28 -9.95 -9.45 -25.00
N GLY A 29 -11.08 -10.13 -24.91
CA GLY A 29 -12.38 -9.54 -25.21
C GLY A 29 -12.95 -8.70 -24.05
N ALA A 30 -12.53 -8.97 -22.82
CA ALA A 30 -12.98 -8.25 -21.64
C ALA A 30 -12.01 -8.42 -20.46
N VAL A 31 -12.12 -7.50 -19.48
CA VAL A 31 -11.52 -7.64 -18.14
C VAL A 31 -12.63 -7.58 -17.09
N ILE A 32 -12.58 -8.46 -16.10
CA ILE A 32 -13.46 -8.44 -14.93
C ILE A 32 -12.60 -8.10 -13.71
N ALA A 33 -12.76 -6.88 -13.17
CA ALA A 33 -12.15 -6.50 -11.92
C ALA A 33 -13.10 -6.76 -10.74
N CYS A 34 -12.64 -7.52 -9.77
CA CYS A 34 -13.35 -7.85 -8.52
C CYS A 34 -12.67 -7.22 -7.30
N ASP A 35 -11.39 -6.89 -7.40
CA ASP A 35 -10.63 -6.22 -6.35
C ASP A 35 -11.07 -4.75 -6.23
N ALA A 36 -11.36 -4.31 -5.00
CA ALA A 36 -11.86 -2.95 -4.75
C ALA A 36 -10.85 -1.87 -5.16
N ALA A 37 -9.54 -2.12 -4.99
CA ALA A 37 -8.51 -1.18 -5.38
C ALA A 37 -8.40 -1.06 -6.91
N ASN A 38 -8.55 -2.17 -7.66
CA ASN A 38 -8.60 -2.16 -9.12
C ASN A 38 -9.82 -1.42 -9.65
N VAL A 39 -10.99 -1.62 -9.03
CA VAL A 39 -12.21 -0.89 -9.38
C VAL A 39 -12.05 0.59 -9.06
N ARG A 40 -11.50 0.93 -7.88
CA ARG A 40 -11.24 2.32 -7.48
C ARG A 40 -10.24 3.01 -8.42
N TYR A 41 -9.16 2.33 -8.80
CA TYR A 41 -8.18 2.83 -9.76
C TYR A 41 -8.81 3.21 -11.10
N THR A 42 -9.73 2.36 -11.57
CA THR A 42 -10.34 2.49 -12.90
C THR A 42 -11.50 3.50 -12.92
N THR A 43 -12.30 3.58 -11.82
CA THR A 43 -13.58 4.32 -11.82
C THR A 43 -13.65 5.44 -10.78
N GLY A 44 -12.75 5.49 -9.82
CA GLY A 44 -12.82 6.37 -8.64
C GLY A 44 -13.79 5.91 -7.56
N PHE A 45 -14.54 4.81 -7.76
CA PHE A 45 -15.52 4.32 -6.80
C PHE A 45 -14.86 3.77 -5.53
N LYS A 46 -15.18 4.36 -4.38
CA LYS A 46 -14.61 4.05 -3.06
C LYS A 46 -15.39 2.98 -2.28
N GLY A 47 -16.57 2.61 -2.75
CA GLY A 47 -17.41 1.62 -2.07
C GLY A 47 -16.98 0.18 -2.37
N GLU A 48 -17.71 -0.77 -1.78
CA GLU A 48 -17.55 -2.19 -2.09
C GLU A 48 -18.23 -2.53 -3.43
N PRO A 49 -17.48 -2.72 -4.53
CA PRO A 49 -18.05 -3.16 -5.79
C PRO A 49 -18.36 -4.66 -5.71
N ARG A 50 -19.32 -5.10 -6.52
CA ARG A 50 -19.47 -6.55 -6.81
C ARG A 50 -18.47 -6.99 -7.88
N SER A 51 -18.31 -6.19 -8.91
CA SER A 51 -17.29 -6.30 -9.95
C SER A 51 -17.38 -5.10 -10.90
N LEU A 52 -16.35 -4.94 -11.72
CA LEU A 52 -16.33 -4.02 -12.86
C LEU A 52 -16.04 -4.83 -14.11
N LEU A 53 -16.90 -4.72 -15.11
CA LEU A 53 -16.63 -5.24 -16.46
C LEU A 53 -16.04 -4.11 -17.31
N ILE A 54 -14.90 -4.36 -17.91
CA ILE A 54 -14.23 -3.46 -18.84
C ILE A 54 -14.31 -4.08 -20.23
N LEU A 55 -14.99 -3.39 -21.15
CA LEU A 55 -15.11 -3.74 -22.55
C LEU A 55 -14.32 -2.73 -23.41
N PRO A 56 -14.08 -3.02 -24.69
CA PRO A 56 -13.37 -2.10 -25.60
C PRO A 56 -13.99 -0.70 -25.67
N ASP A 57 -15.31 -0.58 -25.50
CA ASP A 57 -16.08 0.64 -25.69
C ASP A 57 -16.79 1.17 -24.44
N THR A 58 -16.97 0.34 -23.41
CA THR A 58 -17.73 0.72 -22.21
C THR A 58 -17.22 0.04 -20.94
N LEU A 59 -17.56 0.61 -19.80
CA LEU A 59 -17.36 -0.01 -18.47
C LEU A 59 -18.72 -0.24 -17.81
N ILE A 60 -18.90 -1.36 -17.13
CA ILE A 60 -20.12 -1.62 -16.35
C ILE A 60 -19.74 -1.89 -14.91
N LEU A 61 -20.03 -0.93 -14.03
CA LEU A 61 -19.81 -1.07 -12.59
C LEU A 61 -21.02 -1.75 -11.94
N PHE A 62 -20.81 -2.95 -11.46
CA PHE A 62 -21.81 -3.70 -10.69
C PHE A 62 -21.71 -3.32 -9.21
N THR A 63 -22.79 -2.77 -8.69
CA THR A 63 -22.89 -2.35 -7.30
C THR A 63 -24.22 -2.81 -6.69
N SER A 64 -24.53 -2.43 -5.46
CA SER A 64 -25.82 -2.73 -4.85
C SER A 64 -26.75 -1.53 -4.93
N PHE A 65 -28.07 -1.78 -4.81
CA PHE A 65 -29.04 -0.68 -4.69
C PHE A 65 -28.78 0.20 -3.43
N ARG A 66 -28.04 -0.31 -2.43
CA ARG A 66 -27.65 0.43 -1.22
C ARG A 66 -26.57 1.47 -1.50
N THR A 67 -25.75 1.26 -2.50
CA THR A 67 -24.57 2.08 -2.81
C THR A 67 -24.65 2.74 -4.19
N ILE A 68 -25.72 2.52 -4.96
CA ILE A 68 -25.87 3.06 -6.33
C ILE A 68 -25.85 4.60 -6.42
N SER A 69 -26.46 5.29 -5.45
CA SER A 69 -26.42 6.76 -5.41
C SER A 69 -25.01 7.27 -5.17
N TRP A 70 -24.28 6.59 -4.30
CA TRP A 70 -22.89 6.86 -3.98
C TRP A 70 -21.97 6.59 -5.20
N ALA A 71 -22.18 5.45 -5.86
CA ALA A 71 -21.47 5.13 -7.08
C ALA A 71 -21.69 6.18 -8.16
N ARG A 72 -22.94 6.63 -8.37
CA ARG A 72 -23.27 7.67 -9.34
C ARG A 72 -22.56 9.00 -9.08
N GLU A 73 -22.48 9.41 -7.83
CA GLU A 73 -21.79 10.64 -7.44
C GLU A 73 -20.27 10.51 -7.67
N GLN A 74 -19.67 9.39 -7.25
CA GLN A 74 -18.22 9.20 -7.32
C GLN A 74 -17.71 8.93 -8.75
N THR A 75 -18.54 8.31 -9.61
CA THR A 75 -18.19 8.06 -11.02
C THR A 75 -18.69 9.15 -11.98
N LYS A 76 -19.22 10.26 -11.45
CA LYS A 76 -19.78 11.36 -12.27
C LYS A 76 -18.79 11.90 -13.30
N LEU A 77 -17.51 11.92 -12.98
CA LEU A 77 -16.46 12.35 -13.91
C LEU A 77 -16.38 11.46 -15.17
N LEU A 78 -16.83 10.21 -15.06
CA LEU A 78 -16.82 9.19 -16.11
C LEU A 78 -18.26 8.80 -16.54
N GLU A 79 -19.26 9.67 -16.36
CA GLU A 79 -20.66 9.33 -16.57
C GLU A 79 -20.99 8.88 -18.00
N GLU A 80 -20.20 9.29 -18.99
CA GLU A 80 -20.35 8.87 -20.39
C GLU A 80 -19.71 7.49 -20.67
N GLU A 81 -18.77 7.03 -19.81
CA GLU A 81 -18.02 5.78 -20.00
C GLU A 81 -18.47 4.65 -19.08
N VAL A 82 -19.08 4.98 -17.92
CA VAL A 82 -19.41 4.02 -16.86
C VAL A 82 -20.92 3.83 -16.75
N GLU A 83 -21.40 2.67 -17.18
CA GLU A 83 -22.76 2.20 -16.92
C GLU A 83 -22.83 1.61 -15.48
N LEU A 84 -23.83 2.05 -14.70
CA LEU A 84 -24.07 1.52 -13.37
C LEU A 84 -25.15 0.43 -13.38
N SER A 85 -24.88 -0.70 -12.72
CA SER A 85 -25.82 -1.81 -12.67
C SER A 85 -25.99 -2.36 -11.24
N THR A 86 -27.26 -2.52 -10.83
CA THR A 86 -27.64 -3.14 -9.55
C THR A 86 -28.17 -4.57 -9.72
N THR A 87 -27.97 -5.18 -10.87
CA THR A 87 -28.47 -6.55 -11.13
C THR A 87 -28.00 -7.54 -10.07
N SER A 88 -28.89 -8.44 -9.66
CA SER A 88 -28.53 -9.55 -8.78
C SER A 88 -27.70 -10.65 -9.48
N SER A 89 -27.60 -10.59 -10.80
CA SER A 89 -26.92 -11.59 -11.63
C SER A 89 -25.96 -10.94 -12.63
N PRO A 90 -24.80 -10.38 -12.16
CA PRO A 90 -23.80 -9.76 -13.03
C PRO A 90 -23.39 -10.67 -14.20
N SER A 91 -23.13 -11.95 -13.95
CA SER A 91 -22.72 -12.91 -14.97
C SER A 91 -23.71 -13.06 -16.14
N LYS A 92 -25.02 -12.95 -15.89
CA LYS A 92 -26.03 -12.98 -16.96
C LYS A 92 -25.95 -11.74 -17.85
N LEU A 93 -25.78 -10.56 -17.24
CA LEU A 93 -25.62 -9.31 -17.98
C LEU A 93 -24.32 -9.31 -18.77
N ILE A 94 -23.21 -9.72 -18.14
CA ILE A 94 -21.90 -9.84 -18.80
C ILE A 94 -22.03 -10.73 -20.03
N LYS A 95 -22.58 -11.95 -19.88
CA LYS A 95 -22.76 -12.88 -21.00
C LYS A 95 -23.60 -12.31 -22.16
N LYS A 96 -24.57 -11.44 -21.83
CA LYS A 96 -25.39 -10.76 -22.86
C LYS A 96 -24.62 -9.65 -23.60
N ARG A 97 -23.65 -9.01 -22.93
CA ARG A 97 -22.85 -7.91 -23.48
C ARG A 97 -21.62 -8.39 -24.26
N LEU A 98 -21.15 -9.60 -23.99
CA LEU A 98 -20.03 -10.19 -24.71
C LEU A 98 -20.45 -10.57 -26.13
N PRO A 99 -19.58 -10.35 -27.14
CA PRO A 99 -19.84 -10.81 -28.51
C PRO A 99 -19.88 -12.35 -28.58
N THR A 100 -20.22 -12.87 -29.74
CA THR A 100 -20.34 -14.32 -29.99
C THR A 100 -19.00 -15.02 -29.67
N PRO A 101 -19.02 -16.11 -28.89
CA PRO A 101 -17.85 -16.82 -28.40
C PRO A 101 -17.02 -17.53 -29.49
N PRO A 102 -15.81 -18.02 -29.16
CA PRO A 102 -15.18 -17.90 -27.84
C PRO A 102 -14.34 -16.64 -27.70
N LEU A 103 -14.30 -16.07 -26.48
CA LEU A 103 -13.42 -14.97 -26.11
C LEU A 103 -12.55 -15.35 -24.94
N LYS A 104 -11.36 -14.78 -24.86
CA LYS A 104 -10.54 -14.76 -23.64
C LYS A 104 -10.94 -13.55 -22.79
N ILE A 105 -11.15 -13.81 -21.51
CA ILE A 105 -11.57 -12.81 -20.52
C ILE A 105 -10.56 -12.85 -19.38
N ALA A 106 -9.94 -11.73 -19.09
CA ALA A 106 -9.10 -11.60 -17.92
C ALA A 106 -9.95 -11.35 -16.66
N ILE A 107 -9.51 -11.90 -15.54
CA ILE A 107 -9.99 -11.54 -14.20
C ILE A 107 -8.80 -11.22 -13.32
N ASP A 108 -8.99 -10.42 -12.26
CA ASP A 108 -7.91 -10.04 -11.34
C ASP A 108 -7.06 -11.23 -10.92
N GLN A 109 -5.73 -11.05 -10.89
CA GLN A 109 -4.77 -12.11 -10.57
C GLN A 109 -5.02 -12.75 -9.20
N ASN A 110 -5.44 -11.96 -8.21
CA ASN A 110 -5.63 -12.40 -6.82
C ASN A 110 -7.07 -12.83 -6.53
N VAL A 111 -7.86 -13.13 -7.57
CA VAL A 111 -9.21 -13.66 -7.38
C VAL A 111 -9.18 -14.99 -6.64
N SER A 112 -10.10 -15.20 -5.69
CA SER A 112 -10.18 -16.47 -4.99
C SER A 112 -10.51 -17.61 -5.98
N ALA A 113 -9.98 -18.83 -5.72
CA ALA A 113 -10.26 -20.01 -6.54
C ALA A 113 -11.77 -20.27 -6.71
N ALA A 114 -12.55 -20.04 -5.65
CA ALA A 114 -14.01 -20.19 -5.71
C ALA A 114 -14.66 -19.20 -6.68
N ASN A 115 -14.22 -17.94 -6.67
CA ASN A 115 -14.71 -16.91 -7.59
C ASN A 115 -14.26 -17.20 -9.03
N LEU A 116 -13.02 -17.62 -9.23
CA LEU A 116 -12.54 -18.00 -10.56
C LEU A 116 -13.40 -19.11 -11.17
N VAL A 117 -13.59 -20.21 -10.44
CA VAL A 117 -14.45 -21.35 -10.88
C VAL A 117 -15.89 -20.88 -11.12
N HIS A 118 -16.42 -19.98 -10.28
CA HIS A 118 -17.75 -19.41 -10.49
C HIS A 118 -17.84 -18.67 -11.84
N TRP A 119 -16.88 -17.78 -12.13
CA TRP A 119 -16.89 -17.03 -13.38
C TRP A 119 -16.67 -17.91 -14.60
N GLN A 120 -15.74 -18.86 -14.55
CA GLN A 120 -15.52 -19.85 -15.61
C GLN A 120 -16.80 -20.61 -15.95
N LYS A 121 -17.49 -21.14 -14.92
CA LYS A 121 -18.75 -21.85 -15.11
C LYS A 121 -19.88 -20.97 -15.67
N LYS A 122 -19.98 -19.71 -15.21
CA LYS A 122 -21.07 -18.81 -15.61
C LYS A 122 -20.87 -18.20 -16.98
N LEU A 123 -19.63 -18.01 -17.40
CA LEU A 123 -19.32 -17.38 -18.69
C LEU A 123 -18.97 -18.37 -19.79
N ALA A 124 -18.97 -19.67 -19.52
CA ALA A 124 -18.79 -20.68 -20.57
C ALA A 124 -19.70 -20.40 -21.77
N PRO A 125 -19.21 -20.51 -23.04
CA PRO A 125 -17.95 -21.13 -23.47
C PRO A 125 -16.74 -20.15 -23.54
N HIS A 126 -16.80 -18.93 -23.00
CA HIS A 126 -15.66 -18.03 -22.91
C HIS A 126 -14.62 -18.58 -21.93
N GLU A 127 -13.36 -18.32 -22.22
CA GLU A 127 -12.22 -18.67 -21.35
C GLU A 127 -11.97 -17.55 -20.35
N VAL A 128 -12.04 -17.85 -19.05
CA VAL A 128 -11.75 -16.88 -17.97
C VAL A 128 -10.48 -17.30 -17.27
N GLU A 129 -9.47 -16.41 -17.30
CA GLU A 129 -8.14 -16.65 -16.75
C GLU A 129 -7.68 -15.48 -15.87
N PRO A 130 -6.93 -15.74 -14.78
CA PRO A 130 -6.31 -14.69 -13.97
C PRO A 130 -5.24 -13.91 -14.76
N HIS A 131 -5.27 -12.59 -14.68
CA HIS A 131 -4.27 -11.71 -15.28
C HIS A 131 -4.05 -10.46 -14.42
N SER A 132 -2.80 -10.05 -14.24
CA SER A 132 -2.41 -8.84 -13.51
C SER A 132 -2.38 -7.58 -14.40
N ILE A 133 -3.46 -7.31 -15.14
CA ILE A 133 -3.51 -6.18 -16.09
C ILE A 133 -3.51 -4.86 -15.35
N ILE A 134 -4.51 -4.64 -14.48
CA ILE A 134 -4.67 -3.39 -13.73
C ILE A 134 -3.55 -3.26 -12.71
N GLU A 135 -3.20 -4.34 -12.04
CA GLU A 135 -2.10 -4.40 -11.07
C GLU A 135 -0.76 -4.00 -11.71
N THR A 136 -0.49 -4.42 -12.94
CA THR A 136 0.74 -4.02 -13.65
C THR A 136 0.77 -2.52 -13.96
N ILE A 137 -0.37 -1.94 -14.32
CA ILE A 137 -0.46 -0.50 -14.61
C ILE A 137 -0.30 0.30 -13.30
N ARG A 138 -0.88 -0.16 -12.20
CA ARG A 138 -0.78 0.46 -10.86
C ARG A 138 0.63 0.50 -10.30
N GLN A 139 1.55 -0.36 -10.76
CA GLN A 139 2.94 -0.36 -10.30
C GLN A 139 3.64 0.98 -10.52
N THR A 140 3.32 1.64 -11.62
CA THR A 140 3.89 2.96 -11.97
C THR A 140 2.86 4.04 -11.67
N LYS A 141 3.14 4.87 -10.68
CA LYS A 141 2.26 5.95 -10.22
C LYS A 141 2.40 7.19 -11.10
N SER A 142 1.28 7.80 -11.42
CA SER A 142 1.25 9.12 -12.07
C SER A 142 1.77 10.21 -11.11
N PRO A 143 2.15 11.39 -11.61
CA PRO A 143 2.50 12.53 -10.75
C PRO A 143 1.41 12.91 -9.74
N ALA A 144 0.13 12.79 -10.12
CA ALA A 144 -0.99 13.04 -9.22
C ALA A 144 -1.07 11.98 -8.11
N GLU A 145 -0.90 10.70 -8.43
CA GLU A 145 -0.84 9.62 -7.44
C GLU A 145 0.32 9.81 -6.45
N ILE A 146 1.51 10.17 -6.94
CA ILE A 146 2.68 10.46 -6.08
C ILE A 146 2.38 11.64 -5.14
N SER A 147 1.72 12.70 -5.63
CA SER A 147 1.32 13.83 -4.79
C SER A 147 0.34 13.43 -3.68
N ILE A 148 -0.60 12.52 -3.97
CA ILE A 148 -1.55 12.01 -2.99
C ILE A 148 -0.82 11.15 -1.94
N ILE A 149 0.09 10.26 -2.36
CA ILE A 149 0.90 9.43 -1.44
C ILE A 149 1.75 10.32 -0.54
N GLN A 150 2.38 11.36 -1.10
CA GLN A 150 3.16 12.33 -0.32
C GLN A 150 2.28 13.06 0.71
N GLN A 151 1.06 13.44 0.35
CA GLN A 151 0.13 14.07 1.28
C GLN A 151 -0.35 13.08 2.35
N SER A 152 -0.62 11.82 1.98
CA SER A 152 -0.94 10.75 2.94
C SER A 152 0.18 10.57 3.96
N GLN A 153 1.44 10.55 3.49
CA GLN A 153 2.61 10.45 4.36
C GLN A 153 2.72 11.64 5.31
N LYS A 154 2.51 12.86 4.82
CA LYS A 154 2.53 14.07 5.64
C LYS A 154 1.44 14.08 6.72
N ILE A 155 0.25 13.59 6.41
CA ILE A 155 -0.83 13.44 7.39
C ILE A 155 -0.41 12.45 8.47
N ASN A 156 0.19 11.31 8.08
CA ASN A 156 0.69 10.29 8.99
C ASN A 156 1.76 10.85 9.96
N GLU A 157 2.73 11.62 9.45
CA GLU A 157 3.74 12.34 10.26
C GLU A 157 3.10 13.32 11.25
N THR A 158 2.06 14.03 10.82
CA THR A 158 1.34 14.97 11.70
C THR A 158 0.61 14.24 12.83
N ILE A 159 0.09 13.03 12.56
CA ILE A 159 -0.54 12.18 13.58
C ILE A 159 0.50 11.74 14.61
N LEU A 160 1.66 11.25 14.17
CA LEU A 160 2.75 10.91 15.08
C LEU A 160 3.10 12.08 16.00
N ASN A 161 3.34 13.26 15.42
CA ASN A 161 3.71 14.46 16.18
C ASN A 161 2.62 14.89 17.19
N ALA A 162 1.34 14.62 16.90
CA ALA A 162 0.26 14.90 17.84
C ALA A 162 0.13 13.84 18.96
N VAL A 163 0.59 12.61 18.71
CA VAL A 163 0.57 11.51 19.68
C VAL A 163 1.76 11.58 20.65
N LEU A 164 2.94 11.93 20.15
CA LEU A 164 4.18 11.93 20.97
C LEU A 164 4.03 12.62 22.33
N PRO A 165 3.46 13.84 22.46
CA PRO A 165 3.31 14.50 23.76
C PRO A 165 2.31 13.81 24.71
N GLN A 166 1.51 12.87 24.20
CA GLN A 166 0.51 12.13 24.97
C GLN A 166 1.06 10.82 25.52
N ILE A 167 2.18 10.33 24.96
CA ILE A 167 2.83 9.10 25.43
C ILE A 167 3.52 9.38 26.76
N LYS A 168 3.18 8.56 27.78
CA LYS A 168 3.71 8.68 29.14
C LYS A 168 4.03 7.29 29.66
N PRO A 169 4.90 7.19 30.69
CA PRO A 169 5.05 5.95 31.43
C PRO A 169 3.69 5.43 31.91
N ASP A 170 3.60 4.14 32.10
CA ASP A 170 2.41 3.39 32.51
C ASP A 170 1.27 3.31 31.46
N LEU A 171 1.43 3.86 30.27
CA LEU A 171 0.56 3.54 29.15
C LEU A 171 0.87 2.13 28.62
N THR A 172 -0.19 1.39 28.30
CA THR A 172 -0.07 0.11 27.61
C THR A 172 0.11 0.31 26.10
N GLU A 173 0.65 -0.68 25.41
CA GLU A 173 0.73 -0.66 23.95
C GLU A 173 -0.65 -0.40 23.30
N ARG A 174 -1.72 -1.06 23.80
CA ARG A 174 -3.10 -0.77 23.37
C ARG A 174 -3.54 0.65 23.67
N GLY A 175 -3.10 1.21 24.79
CA GLY A 175 -3.36 2.60 25.13
C GLY A 175 -2.74 3.56 24.10
N ILE A 176 -1.47 3.33 23.74
CA ILE A 176 -0.76 4.13 22.74
C ILE A 176 -1.39 3.93 21.34
N GLN A 177 -1.74 2.68 20.96
CA GLN A 177 -2.47 2.40 19.72
C GLN A 177 -3.80 3.17 19.69
N GLY A 178 -4.51 3.20 20.81
CA GLY A 178 -5.75 3.99 20.95
C GLY A 178 -5.55 5.48 20.74
N LEU A 179 -4.43 6.06 21.20
CA LEU A 179 -4.09 7.46 20.93
C LEU A 179 -3.86 7.71 19.43
N ILE A 180 -3.13 6.84 18.75
CA ILE A 180 -2.90 6.92 17.30
C ILE A 180 -4.24 6.88 16.55
N LEU A 181 -5.08 5.89 16.84
CA LEU A 181 -6.40 5.76 16.20
C LEU A 181 -7.32 6.95 16.49
N ALA A 182 -7.27 7.51 17.71
CA ALA A 182 -8.04 8.70 18.08
C ALA A 182 -7.55 9.94 17.30
N GLU A 183 -6.25 10.11 17.12
CA GLU A 183 -5.71 11.22 16.30
C GLU A 183 -6.06 11.07 14.82
N MET A 184 -6.08 9.84 14.28
CA MET A 184 -6.59 9.56 12.94
C MET A 184 -8.06 9.97 12.80
N ALA A 185 -8.90 9.58 13.76
CA ALA A 185 -10.34 9.84 13.72
C ALA A 185 -10.73 11.33 13.84
N LYS A 186 -9.85 12.19 14.36
CA LYS A 186 -10.06 13.64 14.42
C LYS A 186 -9.90 14.36 13.07
N ARG A 187 -9.38 13.68 12.06
CA ARG A 187 -9.03 14.26 10.76
C ARG A 187 -10.03 13.86 9.70
N GLU A 188 -10.77 14.82 9.18
CA GLU A 188 -11.82 14.57 8.15
C GLU A 188 -11.25 14.00 6.86
N GLU A 189 -9.99 14.32 6.54
CA GLU A 189 -9.31 13.85 5.34
C GLU A 189 -8.82 12.40 5.42
N VAL A 190 -8.77 11.79 6.60
CA VAL A 190 -8.32 10.41 6.81
C VAL A 190 -9.49 9.45 6.57
N GLU A 191 -9.34 8.56 5.59
CA GLU A 191 -10.34 7.53 5.27
C GLU A 191 -10.27 6.32 6.20
N GLY A 192 -9.19 6.17 6.96
CA GLY A 192 -8.92 5.09 7.92
C GLY A 192 -7.43 4.81 8.06
N CYS A 193 -7.07 3.88 8.93
CA CYS A 193 -5.70 3.37 8.99
C CYS A 193 -5.42 2.49 7.74
N SER A 194 -4.20 2.56 7.21
CA SER A 194 -3.76 1.71 6.09
C SER A 194 -3.56 0.25 6.53
N PHE A 195 -3.21 0.06 7.80
CA PHE A 195 -3.17 -1.21 8.52
C PHE A 195 -3.37 -0.94 10.03
N PRO A 196 -3.68 -1.96 10.84
CA PRO A 196 -3.75 -1.80 12.28
C PRO A 196 -2.41 -1.33 12.83
N PRO A 197 -2.32 -0.17 13.52
CA PRO A 197 -1.04 0.34 14.00
C PRO A 197 -0.31 -0.67 14.89
N ILE A 198 0.97 -0.91 14.61
CA ILE A 198 1.86 -1.71 15.43
C ILE A 198 2.45 -0.79 16.50
N VAL A 199 2.26 -1.16 17.75
CA VAL A 199 2.90 -0.52 18.91
C VAL A 199 3.55 -1.63 19.70
N ALA A 200 4.87 -1.63 19.73
CA ALA A 200 5.64 -2.59 20.51
C ALA A 200 6.51 -1.86 21.53
N ASN A 201 6.65 -2.41 22.73
CA ASN A 201 7.31 -1.79 23.85
C ASN A 201 8.42 -2.67 24.42
N GLY A 202 9.60 -2.12 24.61
CA GLY A 202 10.75 -2.80 25.21
C GLY A 202 11.07 -4.14 24.51
N PRO A 203 10.97 -5.27 25.24
CA PRO A 203 11.22 -6.57 24.63
C PRO A 203 10.33 -6.91 23.45
N ASN A 204 9.06 -6.46 23.43
CA ASN A 204 8.12 -6.78 22.34
C ASN A 204 8.54 -6.20 20.98
N CYS A 205 9.39 -5.16 20.95
CA CYS A 205 9.91 -4.60 19.71
C CYS A 205 10.68 -5.61 18.84
N TRP A 206 11.09 -6.78 19.37
CA TRP A 206 11.75 -7.80 18.57
C TRP A 206 10.78 -8.57 17.65
N GLU A 207 9.48 -8.51 17.94
CA GLU A 207 8.43 -9.12 17.13
C GLU A 207 8.03 -8.18 16.00
N ILE A 208 8.37 -8.53 14.77
CA ILE A 208 8.22 -7.68 13.58
C ILE A 208 6.78 -7.18 13.39
N HIS A 209 5.80 -8.10 13.52
CA HIS A 209 4.37 -7.81 13.42
C HIS A 209 3.66 -8.00 14.77
N HIS A 210 4.23 -7.34 15.80
CA HIS A 210 3.67 -7.42 17.14
C HIS A 210 2.23 -6.93 17.20
N LEU A 211 1.38 -7.67 17.88
CA LEU A 211 0.00 -7.25 18.15
C LEU A 211 -0.03 -6.53 19.50
N PRO A 212 -0.33 -5.22 19.54
CA PRO A 212 -0.33 -4.43 20.76
C PRO A 212 -1.15 -5.10 21.88
N ASP A 213 -0.54 -5.27 23.05
CA ASP A 213 -1.14 -5.93 24.20
C ASP A 213 -1.23 -5.02 25.43
N GLN A 214 -1.29 -5.59 26.64
CA GLN A 214 -1.35 -4.85 27.91
C GLN A 214 0.04 -4.57 28.52
N SER A 215 1.12 -4.80 27.76
CA SER A 215 2.47 -4.46 28.19
C SER A 215 2.60 -2.97 28.45
N VAL A 216 3.14 -2.62 29.60
CA VAL A 216 3.19 -1.25 30.10
C VAL A 216 4.54 -0.64 29.78
N SER A 217 4.54 0.56 29.21
CA SER A 217 5.73 1.34 28.88
C SER A 217 6.37 1.98 30.13
N ARG A 218 7.69 1.89 30.26
CA ARG A 218 8.46 2.40 31.39
C ARG A 218 9.60 3.30 30.93
N TYR A 219 10.13 4.11 31.83
CA TYR A 219 11.35 4.86 31.53
C TYR A 219 12.51 3.93 31.14
N GLY A 220 13.19 4.30 30.06
CA GLY A 220 14.26 3.51 29.45
C GLY A 220 13.78 2.51 28.41
N ASP A 221 12.47 2.30 28.27
CA ASP A 221 11.92 1.43 27.23
C ASP A 221 11.97 2.10 25.85
N LEU A 222 12.27 1.30 24.86
CA LEU A 222 12.16 1.65 23.46
C LEU A 222 10.77 1.26 22.96
N LEU A 223 10.12 2.16 22.25
CA LEU A 223 8.85 1.95 21.57
C LEU A 223 9.09 1.92 20.06
N LEU A 224 8.55 0.92 19.40
CA LEU A 224 8.41 0.86 17.95
C LEU A 224 6.98 1.27 17.61
N LEU A 225 6.85 2.37 16.88
CA LEU A 225 5.56 2.87 16.41
C LEU A 225 5.53 2.78 14.88
N ASP A 226 4.68 1.91 14.37
CA ASP A 226 4.51 1.67 12.95
C ASP A 226 3.04 1.85 12.58
N HIS A 227 2.76 2.83 11.75
CA HIS A 227 1.40 3.21 11.39
C HIS A 227 1.32 3.95 10.06
N GLY A 228 0.14 3.90 9.48
CA GLY A 228 -0.16 4.59 8.26
C GLY A 228 -1.65 4.90 8.12
N VAL A 229 -1.99 5.80 7.21
CA VAL A 229 -3.36 6.23 6.92
C VAL A 229 -3.69 6.05 5.45
N PHE A 230 -4.97 5.97 5.14
CA PHE A 230 -5.48 6.20 3.80
C PHE A 230 -5.93 7.65 3.64
N TYR A 231 -5.34 8.33 2.65
CA TYR A 231 -5.79 9.62 2.17
C TYR A 231 -6.15 9.51 0.69
N GLN A 232 -7.39 9.80 0.35
CA GLN A 232 -7.93 9.65 -1.01
C GLN A 232 -7.67 8.27 -1.65
N GLY A 233 -7.65 7.22 -0.83
CA GLY A 233 -7.41 5.84 -1.19
C GLY A 233 -5.97 5.41 -1.24
N TYR A 234 -5.02 6.31 -1.11
CA TYR A 234 -3.60 5.96 -1.12
C TYR A 234 -3.07 5.84 0.30
N ALA A 235 -2.36 4.75 0.53
CA ALA A 235 -1.74 4.43 1.80
C ALA A 235 -0.50 5.30 2.06
N SER A 236 -0.25 5.57 3.33
CA SER A 236 1.07 5.87 3.88
C SER A 236 1.53 4.76 4.78
N ASP A 237 2.83 4.72 5.03
CA ASP A 237 3.50 3.74 5.86
C ASP A 237 4.76 4.35 6.48
N MET A 238 4.95 4.20 7.81
CA MET A 238 6.10 4.78 8.49
C MET A 238 6.33 4.13 9.86
N THR A 239 7.54 3.63 10.07
CA THR A 239 8.02 3.18 11.39
C THR A 239 8.97 4.20 11.98
N ARG A 240 8.77 4.57 13.26
CA ARG A 240 9.68 5.39 14.06
C ARG A 240 9.92 4.78 15.44
N MET A 241 11.13 5.04 15.95
CA MET A 241 11.54 4.62 17.29
C MET A 241 11.40 5.77 18.27
N VAL A 242 10.77 5.48 19.39
CA VAL A 242 10.59 6.42 20.52
C VAL A 242 11.21 5.81 21.77
N CYS A 243 11.87 6.62 22.60
CA CYS A 243 12.37 6.18 23.90
C CYS A 243 11.74 7.01 25.00
N LEU A 244 11.20 6.36 26.02
CA LEU A 244 10.74 7.04 27.22
C LEU A 244 11.96 7.40 28.09
N GLY A 245 12.34 8.67 28.12
CA GLY A 245 13.60 9.14 28.67
C GLY A 245 14.77 8.94 27.72
N ASN A 246 15.97 8.70 28.24
CA ASN A 246 17.18 8.61 27.43
C ASN A 246 17.42 7.20 26.88
N SER A 247 17.66 7.08 25.59
CA SER A 247 18.04 5.82 24.95
C SER A 247 19.42 5.34 25.43
N SER A 248 19.60 4.02 25.58
CA SER A 248 20.89 3.45 25.96
C SER A 248 21.92 3.54 24.83
N GLY A 249 23.23 3.47 25.18
CA GLY A 249 24.29 3.44 24.16
C GLY A 249 24.10 2.31 23.15
N ARG A 250 23.64 1.13 23.58
CA ARG A 250 23.40 -0.01 22.70
C ARG A 250 22.22 0.21 21.76
N MET A 251 21.15 0.87 22.21
CA MET A 251 20.01 1.23 21.35
C MET A 251 20.47 2.20 20.26
N ARG A 252 21.23 3.24 20.63
CA ARG A 252 21.77 4.20 19.66
C ARG A 252 22.72 3.56 18.64
N GLU A 253 23.61 2.68 19.09
CA GLU A 253 24.53 1.94 18.20
C GLU A 253 23.76 1.13 17.14
N ILE A 254 22.75 0.35 17.55
CA ILE A 254 21.95 -0.47 16.64
C ILE A 254 21.10 0.43 15.72
N HIS A 255 20.52 1.48 16.27
CA HIS A 255 19.76 2.44 15.49
C HIS A 255 20.61 3.10 14.38
N GLN A 256 21.86 3.46 14.68
CA GLN A 256 22.78 4.00 13.67
C GLN A 256 23.03 3.03 12.52
N VAL A 257 23.18 1.72 12.81
CA VAL A 257 23.34 0.68 11.79
C VAL A 257 22.08 0.59 10.93
N VAL A 258 20.89 0.53 11.53
CA VAL A 258 19.61 0.47 10.80
C VAL A 258 19.41 1.73 9.94
N ASN A 259 19.65 2.91 10.51
CA ASN A 259 19.47 4.18 9.79
C ASN A 259 20.50 4.33 8.64
N LEU A 260 21.75 3.85 8.82
CA LEU A 260 22.75 3.80 7.76
C LEU A 260 22.31 2.85 6.63
N ALA A 261 21.81 1.66 6.97
CA ALA A 261 21.31 0.70 5.99
C ALA A 261 20.14 1.29 5.18
N ARG A 262 19.18 1.95 5.86
CA ARG A 262 18.05 2.65 5.22
C ARG A 262 18.54 3.75 4.27
N GLN A 263 19.41 4.64 4.75
CA GLN A 263 19.89 5.77 3.94
C GLN A 263 20.68 5.29 2.74
N THR A 264 21.59 4.32 2.93
CA THR A 264 22.40 3.77 1.83
C THR A 264 21.50 3.11 0.76
N ALA A 265 20.43 2.42 1.17
CA ALA A 265 19.47 1.87 0.22
C ALA A 265 18.69 2.96 -0.53
N ILE A 266 18.25 4.02 0.14
CA ILE A 266 17.58 5.17 -0.50
C ILE A 266 18.52 5.82 -1.53
N ASP A 267 19.78 6.04 -1.19
CA ASP A 267 20.78 6.65 -2.07
C ASP A 267 21.12 5.77 -3.28
N ALA A 268 21.01 4.43 -3.13
CA ALA A 268 21.23 3.48 -4.21
C ALA A 268 20.01 3.28 -5.11
N ALA A 269 18.81 3.63 -4.63
CA ALA A 269 17.56 3.40 -5.35
C ALA A 269 17.48 4.30 -6.61
N ARG A 270 17.39 3.64 -7.78
CA ARG A 270 17.31 4.31 -9.09
C ARG A 270 16.71 3.37 -10.14
N PRO A 271 16.29 3.90 -11.29
CA PRO A 271 15.87 3.05 -12.40
C PRO A 271 16.93 2.01 -12.79
N GLY A 272 16.48 0.78 -13.02
CA GLY A 272 17.33 -0.33 -13.48
C GLY A 272 18.03 -1.13 -12.37
N ILE A 273 18.16 -0.62 -11.13
CA ILE A 273 18.58 -1.46 -10.00
C ILE A 273 17.51 -2.51 -9.75
N THR A 274 17.90 -3.77 -9.47
CA THR A 274 16.92 -4.79 -9.16
C THR A 274 16.49 -4.73 -7.69
N ASN A 275 15.30 -5.24 -7.38
CA ASN A 275 14.82 -5.39 -6.01
C ASN A 275 15.79 -6.22 -5.15
N HIS A 276 16.42 -7.24 -5.75
CA HIS A 276 17.43 -8.06 -5.07
C HIS A 276 18.69 -7.25 -4.74
N ASP A 277 19.18 -6.46 -5.68
CA ASP A 277 20.37 -5.64 -5.46
C ASP A 277 20.10 -4.55 -4.43
N LEU A 278 18.93 -3.95 -4.45
CA LEU A 278 18.57 -2.92 -3.46
C LEU A 278 18.43 -3.52 -2.04
N ASP A 279 17.79 -4.68 -1.88
CA ASP A 279 17.74 -5.40 -0.59
C ASP A 279 19.17 -5.75 -0.12
N ARG A 280 20.04 -6.20 -1.03
CA ARG A 280 21.42 -6.54 -0.71
C ARG A 280 22.23 -5.35 -0.20
N VAL A 281 21.99 -4.15 -0.73
CA VAL A 281 22.65 -2.92 -0.25
C VAL A 281 22.43 -2.71 1.25
N ALA A 282 21.18 -2.73 1.71
CA ALA A 282 20.87 -2.58 3.13
C ALA A 282 21.38 -3.77 3.96
N ARG A 283 21.21 -4.97 3.47
CA ARG A 283 21.60 -6.21 4.14
C ARG A 283 23.10 -6.29 4.37
N ASN A 284 23.93 -5.88 3.41
CA ASN A 284 25.39 -5.84 3.56
C ASN A 284 25.85 -4.93 4.69
N ILE A 285 25.19 -3.79 4.90
CA ILE A 285 25.50 -2.87 6.03
C ILE A 285 25.23 -3.56 7.37
N ILE A 286 24.08 -4.23 7.49
CA ILE A 286 23.72 -4.93 8.73
C ILE A 286 24.63 -6.14 8.96
N GLU A 287 24.99 -6.88 7.92
CA GLU A 287 25.93 -8.00 7.99
C GLU A 287 27.34 -7.56 8.43
N ALA A 288 27.84 -6.44 7.89
CA ALA A 288 29.14 -5.88 8.26
C ALA A 288 29.21 -5.49 9.75
N SER A 289 28.07 -5.17 10.38
CA SER A 289 27.99 -4.91 11.83
C SER A 289 27.95 -6.19 12.70
N GLY A 290 27.97 -7.38 12.06
CA GLY A 290 27.85 -8.67 12.75
C GLY A 290 26.40 -9.05 13.13
N LEU A 291 25.40 -8.28 12.67
CA LEU A 291 23.99 -8.45 13.02
C LEU A 291 23.12 -9.00 11.87
N GLY A 292 23.72 -9.51 10.78
CA GLY A 292 23.01 -9.95 9.58
C GLY A 292 21.88 -10.96 9.86
N LYS A 293 22.08 -11.88 10.80
CA LYS A 293 21.06 -12.88 11.17
C LYS A 293 19.81 -12.31 11.86
N THR A 294 19.86 -11.05 12.27
CA THR A 294 18.75 -10.40 12.97
C THR A 294 17.89 -9.54 12.04
N PHE A 295 18.24 -9.40 10.78
CA PHE A 295 17.41 -8.81 9.72
C PHE A 295 16.74 -9.91 8.91
N THR A 296 15.52 -10.28 9.28
CA THR A 296 14.87 -11.52 8.86
C THR A 296 13.74 -11.35 7.83
N HIS A 297 13.43 -10.12 7.41
CA HIS A 297 12.45 -9.81 6.36
C HIS A 297 13.09 -9.12 5.15
N GLY A 298 12.32 -8.84 4.13
CA GLY A 298 12.75 -8.03 2.98
C GLY A 298 12.93 -6.56 3.34
N LEU A 299 13.65 -5.82 2.52
CA LEU A 299 13.91 -4.41 2.76
C LEU A 299 12.66 -3.53 2.70
N GLY A 300 11.58 -3.98 2.01
CA GLY A 300 10.35 -3.24 1.87
C GLY A 300 9.48 -3.75 0.72
N HIS A 301 8.45 -3.00 0.39
CA HIS A 301 7.40 -3.38 -0.56
C HIS A 301 6.86 -2.18 -1.35
N SER A 302 6.14 -2.46 -2.42
CA SER A 302 5.37 -1.43 -3.14
C SER A 302 4.21 -0.92 -2.29
N ILE A 303 3.95 0.40 -2.36
CA ILE A 303 2.84 1.07 -1.67
C ILE A 303 2.01 1.88 -2.66
N GLY A 304 0.71 1.99 -2.43
CA GLY A 304 -0.21 2.72 -3.33
C GLY A 304 -1.64 2.73 -2.83
N LEU A 305 -2.58 2.23 -3.63
CA LEU A 305 -3.98 2.03 -3.21
C LEU A 305 -4.14 0.94 -2.14
N GLN A 306 -3.12 0.15 -1.93
CA GLN A 306 -3.01 -0.83 -0.85
C GLN A 306 -1.69 -0.56 -0.13
N THR A 307 -1.59 -0.93 1.15
CA THR A 307 -0.33 -0.83 1.90
C THR A 307 0.73 -1.70 1.22
N HIS A 308 0.41 -2.98 0.98
CA HIS A 308 1.19 -3.85 0.11
C HIS A 308 0.56 -3.81 -1.29
N ASP A 309 0.90 -2.78 -2.07
CA ASP A 309 0.37 -2.59 -3.42
C ASP A 309 1.01 -3.59 -4.40
N PRO A 310 0.30 -4.04 -5.43
CA PRO A 310 0.90 -4.87 -6.47
C PRO A 310 2.16 -4.23 -7.04
N GLY A 311 3.23 -5.01 -7.16
CA GLY A 311 4.50 -4.54 -7.71
C GLY A 311 5.70 -5.25 -7.13
N VAL A 312 6.68 -4.48 -6.73
CA VAL A 312 7.99 -4.98 -6.30
C VAL A 312 8.00 -5.24 -4.79
N ASN A 313 8.44 -6.43 -4.39
CA ASN A 313 8.89 -6.71 -3.03
C ASN A 313 10.43 -6.66 -3.02
N LEU A 314 10.99 -5.84 -2.16
CA LEU A 314 12.44 -5.70 -1.97
C LEU A 314 12.95 -6.87 -1.12
N SER A 315 13.05 -8.04 -1.72
CA SER A 315 13.43 -9.28 -1.02
C SER A 315 14.10 -10.25 -1.96
N GLN A 316 15.12 -10.96 -1.46
CA GLN A 316 15.80 -12.04 -2.18
C GLN A 316 14.87 -13.22 -2.53
N ASN A 317 13.73 -13.35 -1.84
CA ASN A 317 12.75 -14.42 -2.05
C ASN A 317 11.67 -14.08 -3.08
N ALA A 318 11.61 -12.82 -3.53
CA ALA A 318 10.67 -12.38 -4.57
C ALA A 318 11.25 -12.62 -5.97
N PRO A 319 10.44 -12.64 -7.03
CA PRO A 319 10.96 -12.58 -8.40
C PRO A 319 11.83 -11.34 -8.61
N GLU A 320 12.94 -11.49 -9.31
CA GLU A 320 13.84 -10.38 -9.59
C GLU A 320 13.23 -9.44 -10.63
N ILE A 321 13.08 -8.17 -10.25
CA ILE A 321 12.45 -7.13 -11.07
C ILE A 321 13.28 -5.84 -10.99
N PRO A 322 13.64 -5.22 -12.13
CA PRO A 322 14.28 -3.92 -12.14
C PRO A 322 13.29 -2.82 -11.75
N LEU A 323 13.75 -1.86 -10.94
CA LEU A 323 12.96 -0.70 -10.58
C LEU A 323 12.78 0.23 -11.80
N ALA A 324 11.61 0.85 -11.90
CA ALA A 324 11.25 1.78 -12.96
C ALA A 324 10.78 3.12 -12.38
N PRO A 325 10.91 4.23 -13.12
CA PRO A 325 10.38 5.53 -12.72
C PRO A 325 8.89 5.45 -12.41
N GLY A 326 8.45 6.15 -11.35
CA GLY A 326 7.07 6.15 -10.87
C GLY A 326 6.73 5.04 -9.89
N MET A 327 7.59 4.05 -9.66
CA MET A 327 7.39 3.08 -8.59
C MET A 327 7.54 3.74 -7.21
N THR A 328 6.65 3.40 -6.27
CA THR A 328 6.68 3.83 -4.87
C THR A 328 6.92 2.63 -3.97
N LEU A 329 7.84 2.77 -3.02
CA LEU A 329 8.36 1.67 -2.21
C LEU A 329 8.55 2.13 -0.76
N THR A 330 8.39 1.23 0.20
CA THR A 330 8.92 1.39 1.55
C THR A 330 10.38 0.96 1.60
N ILE A 331 11.18 1.57 2.47
CA ILE A 331 12.56 1.19 2.79
C ILE A 331 12.63 1.10 4.32
N GLU A 332 12.58 -0.12 4.83
CA GLU A 332 12.31 -0.43 6.24
C GLU A 332 13.27 -1.48 6.85
N PRO A 333 14.59 -1.32 6.73
CA PRO A 333 15.49 -2.28 7.37
C PRO A 333 15.28 -2.34 8.87
N GLY A 334 15.47 -3.52 9.46
CA GLY A 334 15.30 -3.72 10.90
C GLY A 334 16.32 -4.70 11.49
N ILE A 335 16.63 -4.52 12.76
CA ILE A 335 17.44 -5.40 13.58
C ILE A 335 16.63 -5.83 14.79
N TYR A 336 16.38 -7.13 14.94
CA TYR A 336 15.50 -7.68 15.98
C TYR A 336 16.29 -8.62 16.89
N LEU A 337 16.59 -8.17 18.13
CA LEU A 337 17.32 -8.94 19.13
C LEU A 337 16.33 -9.70 20.00
N GLU A 338 16.21 -10.99 19.77
CA GLU A 338 15.24 -11.87 20.43
C GLU A 338 15.11 -11.59 21.93
N LYS A 339 13.89 -11.33 22.38
CA LYS A 339 13.51 -11.05 23.78
C LYS A 339 14.27 -9.89 24.45
N LYS A 340 14.89 -9.02 23.64
CA LYS A 340 15.57 -7.81 24.14
C LYS A 340 14.89 -6.56 23.63
N PHE A 341 15.03 -6.26 22.37
CA PHE A 341 14.34 -5.20 21.64
C PHE A 341 14.56 -5.34 20.13
N GLY A 342 13.78 -4.62 19.34
CA GLY A 342 13.98 -4.46 17.91
C GLY A 342 14.00 -2.99 17.53
N ILE A 343 14.64 -2.69 16.41
CA ILE A 343 14.68 -1.36 15.81
C ILE A 343 14.36 -1.49 14.33
N ARG A 344 13.36 -0.74 13.85
CA ARG A 344 13.03 -0.51 12.46
C ARG A 344 12.92 0.98 12.21
N VAL A 345 13.47 1.46 11.12
CA VAL A 345 13.28 2.84 10.65
C VAL A 345 12.86 2.76 9.21
N GLU A 346 11.72 3.35 8.90
CA GLU A 346 11.06 3.20 7.62
C GLU A 346 10.72 4.53 6.98
N ASP A 347 11.00 4.63 5.70
CA ASP A 347 10.54 5.72 4.85
C ASP A 347 9.88 5.20 3.58
N THR A 348 8.94 5.97 3.05
CA THR A 348 8.37 5.78 1.72
C THR A 348 9.13 6.62 0.71
N ILE A 349 9.56 5.99 -0.38
CA ILE A 349 10.25 6.67 -1.50
C ILE A 349 9.49 6.49 -2.81
N PHE A 350 9.77 7.34 -3.80
CA PHE A 350 9.43 7.02 -5.18
C PHE A 350 10.66 7.08 -6.09
N ILE A 351 10.66 6.26 -7.14
CA ILE A 351 11.74 6.19 -8.13
C ILE A 351 11.52 7.29 -9.16
N THR A 352 12.49 8.19 -9.29
CA THR A 352 12.51 9.27 -10.29
C THR A 352 13.11 8.78 -11.60
N THR A 353 13.30 9.65 -12.57
CA THR A 353 13.96 9.31 -13.84
C THR A 353 15.46 9.02 -13.71
N ASP A 354 16.08 9.47 -12.63
CA ASP A 354 17.55 9.48 -12.42
C ASP A 354 18.00 8.99 -11.03
N GLY A 355 17.05 8.71 -10.12
CA GLY A 355 17.34 8.30 -8.75
C GLY A 355 16.09 7.94 -7.97
N SER A 356 16.03 8.40 -6.72
CA SER A 356 14.85 8.31 -5.87
C SER A 356 14.59 9.61 -5.12
N LYS A 357 13.35 9.77 -4.65
CA LYS A 357 12.99 10.87 -3.74
C LYS A 357 12.26 10.31 -2.53
N ASN A 358 12.74 10.67 -1.34
CA ASN A 358 12.06 10.35 -0.09
C ASN A 358 10.78 11.20 0.03
N LEU A 359 9.65 10.56 0.34
CA LEU A 359 8.36 11.18 0.61
C LEU A 359 8.11 11.40 2.10
N THR A 360 8.91 10.76 2.97
CA THR A 360 8.86 10.88 4.42
C THR A 360 9.80 11.98 4.87
N SER A 361 9.31 12.94 5.64
CA SER A 361 10.09 14.08 6.15
C SER A 361 10.34 14.03 7.65
N GLN A 362 9.67 13.12 8.37
CA GLN A 362 9.83 12.93 9.81
C GLN A 362 11.27 12.52 10.15
N SER A 363 11.82 13.10 11.22
CA SER A 363 13.16 12.72 11.73
C SER A 363 13.26 11.21 11.90
N THR A 364 14.42 10.66 11.52
CA THR A 364 14.75 9.24 11.67
C THR A 364 15.49 8.92 12.97
N GLU A 365 15.86 9.92 13.75
CA GLU A 365 16.50 9.72 15.05
C GLU A 365 15.55 9.08 16.07
N ILE A 366 16.11 8.44 17.11
CA ILE A 366 15.29 7.99 18.24
C ILE A 366 14.70 9.23 18.91
N ILE A 367 13.38 9.29 18.98
CA ILE A 367 12.64 10.40 19.60
C ILE A 367 12.63 10.17 21.11
N GLU A 368 13.40 10.94 21.85
CA GLU A 368 13.43 10.87 23.33
C GLU A 368 12.35 11.79 23.92
N ILE A 369 11.46 11.23 24.77
CA ILE A 369 10.30 11.92 25.37
C ILE A 369 10.25 11.68 26.89
#